data_191b31bddfb30e8c2e03e4ab06b80b1f
#
_entry.id   191b31bddfb30e8c2e03e4ab06b80b1f
#
_cell.length_a   1.000
_cell.length_b   1.000
_cell.length_c   1.000
_cell.angle_alpha   90.00
_cell.angle_beta   90.00
_cell.angle_gamma   90.00
#
_symmetry.space_group_name_H-M   'P 1'
#
loop_
_entity.id
_entity.type
_entity.pdbx_description
1 polymer ?
#
loop_
_entity_poly.entity_id
_entity_poly.type
_entity_poly.pdbx_seq_one_letter_code
_entity_poly.pdbx_strand_id
1 'polypeptide(L)'
;MKIAGAVALVTGASSGIGAATARELARRGARVILAARRVDLLREQVAAITAAGGQASVIEADISDLASLPRVASEAEAIYGQIDILVNNAGIHIRGKPGQLAPDDIALMVNTNLTGPITLTRLLLPGMLQRRRGVIICVASVAGNIANDWLYSGTKFGLRGYALALRRQLHSSGVSVSVVSPGYIDTPLTSYRHSRMPGPALIANAIAALVERPRREVVAPWWYRIPIALERIAPWLVDFGLRR
;
A
#
# COMPACT_ATOMS: atom_id res chain seq x y z
N MET A 1 -15.90 1.06 -7.84
CA MET A 1 -16.97 0.26 -7.21
C MET A 1 -17.49 0.98 -5.96
N LYS A 2 -18.69 0.65 -5.44
CA LYS A 2 -19.15 1.16 -4.13
C LYS A 2 -18.30 0.53 -3.01
N ILE A 3 -17.93 1.31 -1.99
CA ILE A 3 -17.20 0.82 -0.80
C ILE A 3 -18.17 0.14 0.17
N ALA A 4 -19.38 0.66 0.33
CA ALA A 4 -20.37 0.10 1.23
C ALA A 4 -20.67 -1.37 0.90
N GLY A 5 -20.56 -2.25 1.90
CA GLY A 5 -20.76 -3.70 1.79
C GLY A 5 -19.59 -4.48 1.18
N ALA A 6 -18.55 -3.81 0.67
CA ALA A 6 -17.36 -4.47 0.12
C ALA A 6 -16.48 -5.05 1.23
N VAL A 7 -15.75 -6.13 0.93
CA VAL A 7 -14.73 -6.71 1.81
C VAL A 7 -13.36 -6.17 1.41
N ALA A 8 -12.66 -5.54 2.36
CA ALA A 8 -11.35 -4.95 2.13
C ALA A 8 -10.26 -5.61 2.97
N LEU A 9 -9.18 -6.06 2.35
CA LEU A 9 -7.95 -6.48 3.01
C LEU A 9 -6.92 -5.36 2.94
N VAL A 10 -6.44 -4.89 4.10
CA VAL A 10 -5.44 -3.83 4.20
C VAL A 10 -4.18 -4.37 4.88
N THR A 11 -3.06 -4.43 4.17
CA THR A 11 -1.78 -4.85 4.72
C THR A 11 -1.03 -3.70 5.39
N GLY A 12 -0.25 -3.98 6.45
CA GLY A 12 0.43 -2.96 7.24
C GLY A 12 -0.54 -2.05 8.00
N ALA A 13 -1.69 -2.59 8.41
CA ALA A 13 -2.80 -1.84 8.98
C ALA A 13 -2.65 -1.50 10.47
N SER A 14 -1.54 -1.87 11.11
CA SER A 14 -1.31 -1.61 12.55
C SER A 14 -1.00 -0.13 12.86
N SER A 15 -0.60 0.69 11.88
CA SER A 15 -0.24 2.10 12.09
C SER A 15 -0.27 2.92 10.79
N GLY A 16 -0.05 4.22 10.89
CA GLY A 16 0.18 5.12 9.76
C GLY A 16 -0.92 5.09 8.69
N ILE A 17 -0.50 5.02 7.43
CA ILE A 17 -1.40 5.03 6.27
C ILE A 17 -2.36 3.83 6.29
N GLY A 18 -1.87 2.63 6.63
CA GLY A 18 -2.69 1.42 6.67
C GLY A 18 -3.83 1.51 7.68
N ALA A 19 -3.53 1.94 8.92
CA ALA A 19 -4.54 2.12 9.96
C ALA A 19 -5.57 3.20 9.58
N ALA A 20 -5.10 4.34 9.05
CA ALA A 20 -5.99 5.39 8.57
C ALA A 20 -6.88 4.93 7.41
N THR A 21 -6.32 4.12 6.48
CA THR A 21 -7.07 3.54 5.35
C THR A 21 -8.14 2.57 5.84
N ALA A 22 -7.79 1.67 6.80
CA ALA A 22 -8.73 0.73 7.37
C ALA A 22 -9.93 1.47 8.01
N ARG A 23 -9.66 2.49 8.83
CA ARG A 23 -10.73 3.32 9.44
C ARG A 23 -11.58 4.03 8.40
N GLU A 24 -10.98 4.62 7.37
CA GLU A 24 -11.73 5.35 6.33
C GLU A 24 -12.61 4.43 5.48
N LEU A 25 -12.12 3.24 5.11
CA LEU A 25 -12.91 2.24 4.39
C LEU A 25 -14.07 1.73 5.24
N ALA A 26 -13.82 1.42 6.53
CA ALA A 26 -14.87 1.01 7.48
C ALA A 26 -15.93 2.10 7.67
N ARG A 27 -15.53 3.37 7.83
CA ARG A 27 -16.42 4.53 7.91
C ARG A 27 -17.32 4.67 6.68
N ARG A 28 -16.84 4.25 5.50
CA ARG A 28 -17.64 4.19 4.25
C ARG A 28 -18.45 2.89 4.10
N GLY A 29 -18.49 2.05 5.13
CA GLY A 29 -19.31 0.85 5.19
C GLY A 29 -18.67 -0.40 4.60
N ALA A 30 -17.36 -0.46 4.42
CA ALA A 30 -16.66 -1.71 4.11
C ALA A 30 -16.53 -2.59 5.36
N ARG A 31 -16.50 -3.91 5.17
CA ARG A 31 -16.01 -4.88 6.17
C ARG A 31 -14.50 -5.00 5.96
N VAL A 32 -13.71 -4.61 6.98
CA VAL A 32 -12.26 -4.44 6.80
C VAL A 32 -11.49 -5.52 7.55
N ILE A 33 -10.56 -6.16 6.87
CA ILE A 33 -9.60 -7.10 7.44
C ILE A 33 -8.26 -6.39 7.53
N LEU A 34 -7.76 -6.24 8.75
CA LEU A 34 -6.50 -5.59 9.07
C LEU A 34 -5.40 -6.64 9.20
N ALA A 35 -4.39 -6.58 8.35
CA ALA A 35 -3.29 -7.54 8.33
C ALA A 35 -1.96 -6.86 8.69
N ALA A 36 -1.26 -7.32 9.72
CA ALA A 36 0.09 -6.92 10.11
C ALA A 36 0.67 -7.87 11.16
N ARG A 37 1.96 -7.71 11.50
CA ARG A 37 2.67 -8.49 12.53
C ARG A 37 2.27 -8.12 13.96
N ARG A 38 1.97 -6.85 14.22
CA ARG A 38 1.68 -6.32 15.57
C ARG A 38 0.19 -6.46 15.86
N VAL A 39 -0.18 -7.63 16.38
CA VAL A 39 -1.58 -8.01 16.62
C VAL A 39 -2.27 -7.09 17.63
N ASP A 40 -1.56 -6.68 18.69
CA ASP A 40 -2.16 -5.82 19.72
C ASP A 40 -2.57 -4.45 19.15
N LEU A 41 -1.73 -3.84 18.32
CA LEU A 41 -2.08 -2.60 17.62
C LEU A 41 -3.21 -2.80 16.61
N LEU A 42 -3.31 -3.98 15.99
CA LEU A 42 -4.45 -4.29 15.12
C LEU A 42 -5.75 -4.38 15.91
N ARG A 43 -5.74 -5.01 17.10
CA ARG A 43 -6.91 -5.09 17.99
C ARG A 43 -7.38 -3.71 18.45
N GLU A 44 -6.45 -2.79 18.74
CA GLU A 44 -6.78 -1.39 19.04
C GLU A 44 -7.50 -0.71 17.84
N GLN A 45 -7.01 -0.92 16.62
CA GLN A 45 -7.67 -0.38 15.42
C GLN A 45 -9.07 -0.98 15.22
N VAL A 46 -9.23 -2.30 15.41
CA VAL A 46 -10.54 -2.97 15.33
C VAL A 46 -11.49 -2.42 16.38
N ALA A 47 -11.03 -2.27 17.62
CA ALA A 47 -11.87 -1.70 18.69
C ALA A 47 -12.35 -0.28 18.33
N ALA A 48 -11.44 0.58 17.81
CA ALA A 48 -11.78 1.93 17.37
C ALA A 48 -12.78 1.94 16.19
N ILE A 49 -12.62 1.03 15.22
CA ILE A 49 -13.54 0.90 14.09
C ILE A 49 -14.93 0.42 14.57
N THR A 50 -14.97 -0.57 15.46
CA THR A 50 -16.22 -1.13 16.00
C THR A 50 -16.95 -0.10 16.86
N ALA A 51 -16.24 0.65 17.70
CA ALA A 51 -16.82 1.74 18.49
C ALA A 51 -17.44 2.84 17.61
N ALA A 52 -16.93 3.03 16.40
CA ALA A 52 -17.49 3.95 15.40
C ALA A 52 -18.60 3.32 14.53
N GLY A 53 -19.09 2.10 14.87
CA GLY A 53 -20.17 1.40 14.16
C GLY A 53 -19.70 0.66 12.89
N GLY A 54 -18.39 0.54 12.64
CA GLY A 54 -17.85 -0.20 11.52
C GLY A 54 -17.65 -1.69 11.83
N GLN A 55 -17.29 -2.46 10.80
CA GLN A 55 -16.97 -3.89 10.90
C GLN A 55 -15.50 -4.13 10.54
N ALA A 56 -14.76 -4.75 11.44
CA ALA A 56 -13.35 -5.05 11.22
C ALA A 56 -12.91 -6.35 11.90
N SER A 57 -11.90 -7.01 11.35
CA SER A 57 -11.27 -8.22 11.87
C SER A 57 -9.76 -8.16 11.70
N VAL A 58 -9.04 -9.00 12.43
CA VAL A 58 -7.57 -9.05 12.45
C VAL A 58 -7.09 -10.33 11.78
N ILE A 59 -5.98 -10.21 11.03
CA ILE A 59 -5.12 -11.34 10.65
C ILE A 59 -3.68 -11.00 11.02
N GLU A 60 -3.02 -11.91 11.75
CA GLU A 60 -1.58 -11.82 11.90
C GLU A 60 -0.89 -12.21 10.60
N ALA A 61 -0.10 -11.27 10.03
CA ALA A 61 0.56 -11.49 8.77
C ALA A 61 1.92 -10.77 8.71
N ASP A 62 2.95 -11.51 8.39
CA ASP A 62 4.22 -10.96 7.90
C ASP A 62 4.24 -11.04 6.37
N ILE A 63 4.18 -9.89 5.72
CA ILE A 63 4.16 -9.82 4.26
C ILE A 63 5.49 -10.21 3.63
N SER A 64 6.59 -10.22 4.40
CA SER A 64 7.90 -10.69 3.95
C SER A 64 8.04 -12.21 3.98
N ASP A 65 7.24 -12.90 4.77
CA ASP A 65 7.16 -14.37 4.79
C ASP A 65 6.25 -14.88 3.67
N LEU A 66 6.86 -15.07 2.51
CA LEU A 66 6.13 -15.47 1.29
C LEU A 66 5.45 -16.83 1.43
N ALA A 67 5.99 -17.73 2.27
CA ALA A 67 5.44 -19.07 2.50
C ALA A 67 4.12 -19.02 3.28
N SER A 68 3.92 -18.01 4.14
CA SER A 68 2.69 -17.83 4.91
C SER A 68 1.55 -17.17 4.13
N LEU A 69 1.83 -16.50 3.00
CA LEU A 69 0.82 -15.72 2.28
C LEU A 69 -0.38 -16.53 1.74
N PRO A 70 -0.24 -17.80 1.32
CA PRO A 70 -1.40 -18.63 0.98
C PRO A 70 -2.38 -18.79 2.16
N ARG A 71 -1.87 -18.99 3.38
CA ARG A 71 -2.67 -19.02 4.60
C ARG A 71 -3.36 -17.69 4.83
N VAL A 72 -2.62 -16.57 4.74
CA VAL A 72 -3.17 -15.21 4.93
C VAL A 72 -4.32 -14.93 3.94
N ALA A 73 -4.17 -15.31 2.68
CA ALA A 73 -5.22 -15.14 1.67
C ALA A 73 -6.47 -15.97 2.00
N SER A 74 -6.29 -17.26 2.36
CA SER A 74 -7.38 -18.15 2.72
C SER A 74 -8.12 -17.71 3.98
N GLU A 75 -7.41 -17.31 5.04
CA GLU A 75 -8.00 -16.75 6.27
C GLU A 75 -8.78 -15.46 5.97
N ALA A 76 -8.25 -14.58 5.13
CA ALA A 76 -8.94 -13.34 4.75
C ALA A 76 -10.29 -13.63 4.08
N GLU A 77 -10.34 -14.61 3.17
CA GLU A 77 -11.57 -15.01 2.50
C GLU A 77 -12.53 -15.76 3.45
N ALA A 78 -12.02 -16.47 4.46
CA ALA A 78 -12.85 -17.16 5.44
C ALA A 78 -13.62 -16.21 6.39
N ILE A 79 -13.09 -15.02 6.67
CA ILE A 79 -13.68 -14.08 7.66
C ILE A 79 -14.98 -13.44 7.12
N TYR A 80 -14.95 -12.85 5.94
CA TYR A 80 -16.08 -12.10 5.38
C TYR A 80 -16.46 -12.54 3.96
N GLY A 81 -15.89 -13.64 3.48
CA GLY A 81 -16.00 -14.06 2.10
C GLY A 81 -14.96 -13.42 1.21
N GLN A 82 -15.22 -13.43 -0.06
CA GLN A 82 -14.26 -13.04 -1.09
C GLN A 82 -13.84 -11.57 -0.99
N ILE A 83 -12.55 -11.31 -1.16
CA ILE A 83 -11.97 -9.97 -1.08
C ILE A 83 -12.33 -9.15 -2.33
N ASP A 84 -12.97 -8.00 -2.13
CA ASP A 84 -13.31 -7.03 -3.18
C ASP A 84 -12.23 -5.96 -3.35
N ILE A 85 -11.56 -5.58 -2.24
CA ILE A 85 -10.57 -4.51 -2.21
C ILE A 85 -9.29 -5.04 -1.56
N LEU A 86 -8.19 -5.03 -2.29
CA LEU A 86 -6.85 -5.31 -1.75
C LEU A 86 -6.05 -4.01 -1.68
N VAL A 87 -5.61 -3.63 -0.48
CA VAL A 87 -4.69 -2.51 -0.29
C VAL A 87 -3.32 -3.05 0.12
N ASN A 88 -2.42 -3.16 -0.85
CA ASN A 88 -1.01 -3.47 -0.64
C ASN A 88 -0.30 -2.23 -0.08
N ASN A 89 -0.35 -2.07 1.24
CA ASN A 89 0.22 -0.91 1.93
C ASN A 89 1.42 -1.27 2.80
N ALA A 90 1.57 -2.51 3.24
CA ALA A 90 2.73 -2.93 4.02
C ALA A 90 4.04 -2.48 3.36
N GLY A 91 4.95 -1.95 4.15
CA GLY A 91 6.24 -1.48 3.67
C GLY A 91 7.17 -1.08 4.81
N ILE A 92 8.46 -1.25 4.57
CA ILE A 92 9.53 -0.89 5.49
C ILE A 92 10.61 -0.09 4.75
N HIS A 93 11.39 0.65 5.50
CA HIS A 93 12.57 1.34 5.02
C HIS A 93 13.74 1.09 5.98
N ILE A 94 14.64 0.21 5.61
CA ILE A 94 15.89 -0.05 6.32
C ILE A 94 16.95 0.86 5.71
N ARG A 95 17.51 1.74 6.53
CA ARG A 95 18.49 2.72 6.09
C ARG A 95 19.89 2.15 6.12
N GLY A 96 20.68 2.50 5.15
CA GLY A 96 22.10 2.13 5.06
C GLY A 96 22.69 2.62 3.75
N LYS A 97 24.00 2.84 3.72
CA LYS A 97 24.71 3.18 2.49
C LYS A 97 24.83 1.95 1.59
N PRO A 98 24.98 2.12 0.26
CA PRO A 98 25.33 1.01 -0.63
C PRO A 98 26.54 0.25 -0.10
N GLY A 99 26.44 -1.09 -0.06
CA GLY A 99 27.47 -1.97 0.47
C GLY A 99 27.48 -2.16 1.99
N GLN A 100 26.60 -1.51 2.75
CA GLN A 100 26.55 -1.63 4.22
C GLN A 100 25.35 -2.43 4.75
N LEU A 101 24.28 -2.59 3.95
CA LEU A 101 23.14 -3.41 4.37
C LEU A 101 23.50 -4.90 4.29
N ALA A 102 23.09 -5.65 5.31
CA ALA A 102 23.17 -7.10 5.30
C ALA A 102 22.28 -7.70 4.19
N PRO A 103 22.66 -8.84 3.59
CA PRO A 103 21.82 -9.51 2.60
C PRO A 103 20.39 -9.78 3.09
N ASP A 104 20.23 -10.14 4.36
CA ASP A 104 18.92 -10.41 4.97
C ASP A 104 18.06 -9.14 5.06
N ASP A 105 18.63 -7.97 5.34
CA ASP A 105 17.93 -6.68 5.33
C ASP A 105 17.47 -6.30 3.93
N ILE A 106 18.31 -6.57 2.92
CA ILE A 106 17.96 -6.37 1.50
C ILE A 106 16.78 -7.27 1.14
N ALA A 107 16.87 -8.57 1.44
CA ALA A 107 15.81 -9.54 1.18
C ALA A 107 14.52 -9.18 1.90
N LEU A 108 14.60 -8.80 3.19
CA LEU A 108 13.47 -8.36 3.98
C LEU A 108 12.75 -7.15 3.35
N MET A 109 13.50 -6.14 2.91
CA MET A 109 12.92 -4.95 2.27
C MET A 109 12.30 -5.28 0.91
N VAL A 110 12.96 -6.09 0.08
CA VAL A 110 12.44 -6.52 -1.23
C VAL A 110 11.19 -7.36 -1.05
N ASN A 111 11.21 -8.32 -0.13
CA ASN A 111 10.05 -9.19 0.12
C ASN A 111 8.86 -8.39 0.66
N THR A 112 9.07 -7.50 1.66
CA THR A 112 7.98 -6.71 2.24
C THR A 112 7.39 -5.73 1.22
N ASN A 113 8.23 -4.99 0.49
CA ASN A 113 7.80 -3.87 -0.34
C ASN A 113 7.39 -4.26 -1.76
N LEU A 114 7.85 -5.40 -2.25
CA LEU A 114 7.67 -5.79 -3.66
C LEU A 114 7.12 -7.21 -3.81
N THR A 115 7.89 -8.24 -3.41
CA THR A 115 7.53 -9.64 -3.70
C THR A 115 6.25 -10.06 -2.97
N GLY A 116 6.11 -9.71 -1.70
CA GLY A 116 4.92 -10.03 -0.90
C GLY A 116 3.63 -9.43 -1.46
N PRO A 117 3.57 -8.12 -1.76
CA PRO A 117 2.43 -7.51 -2.47
C PRO A 117 2.08 -8.19 -3.79
N ILE A 118 3.07 -8.57 -4.61
CA ILE A 118 2.87 -9.30 -5.85
C ILE A 118 2.26 -10.68 -5.58
N THR A 119 2.83 -11.42 -4.62
CA THR A 119 2.37 -12.76 -4.24
C THR A 119 0.94 -12.73 -3.70
N LEU A 120 0.64 -11.81 -2.78
CA LEU A 120 -0.72 -11.68 -2.23
C LEU A 120 -1.74 -11.28 -3.30
N THR A 121 -1.35 -10.38 -4.21
CA THR A 121 -2.18 -10.03 -5.38
C THR A 121 -2.44 -11.25 -6.25
N ARG A 122 -1.42 -12.06 -6.57
CA ARG A 122 -1.55 -13.28 -7.36
C ARG A 122 -2.52 -14.29 -6.72
N LEU A 123 -2.53 -14.40 -5.40
CA LEU A 123 -3.41 -15.33 -4.67
C LEU A 123 -4.88 -14.90 -4.72
N LEU A 124 -5.17 -13.61 -4.59
CA LEU A 124 -6.55 -13.09 -4.53
C LEU A 124 -7.14 -12.74 -5.90
N LEU A 125 -6.29 -12.48 -6.90
CA LEU A 125 -6.72 -12.05 -8.24
C LEU A 125 -7.65 -13.04 -8.95
N PRO A 126 -7.45 -14.37 -8.92
CA PRO A 126 -8.34 -15.32 -9.60
C PRO A 126 -9.80 -15.17 -9.16
N GLY A 127 -10.07 -15.05 -7.87
CA GLY A 127 -11.41 -14.83 -7.34
C GLY A 127 -12.02 -13.50 -7.83
N MET A 128 -11.23 -12.43 -7.89
CA MET A 128 -11.68 -11.15 -8.43
C MET A 128 -12.01 -11.24 -9.92
N LEU A 129 -11.20 -11.95 -10.71
CA LEU A 129 -11.41 -12.15 -12.15
C LEU A 129 -12.67 -12.97 -12.42
N GLN A 130 -12.88 -14.07 -11.68
CA GLN A 130 -14.06 -14.91 -11.81
C GLN A 130 -15.36 -14.12 -11.62
N ARG A 131 -15.38 -13.23 -10.62
CA ARG A 131 -16.53 -12.35 -10.34
C ARG A 131 -16.59 -11.11 -11.21
N ARG A 132 -15.57 -10.87 -12.04
CA ARG A 132 -15.38 -9.62 -12.80
C ARG A 132 -15.50 -8.37 -11.91
N ARG A 133 -15.03 -8.46 -10.68
CA ARG A 133 -15.15 -7.44 -9.65
C ARG A 133 -13.95 -7.47 -8.71
N GLY A 134 -13.22 -6.36 -8.65
CA GLY A 134 -12.11 -6.19 -7.72
C GLY A 134 -11.40 -4.85 -7.88
N VAL A 135 -10.82 -4.37 -6.78
CA VAL A 135 -9.96 -3.18 -6.78
C VAL A 135 -8.67 -3.48 -6.04
N ILE A 136 -7.55 -3.29 -6.70
CA ILE A 136 -6.21 -3.47 -6.14
C ILE A 136 -5.54 -2.09 -6.06
N ILE A 137 -5.15 -1.69 -4.86
CA ILE A 137 -4.40 -0.46 -4.60
C ILE A 137 -3.00 -0.82 -4.15
N CYS A 138 -1.98 -0.36 -4.88
CA CYS A 138 -0.58 -0.48 -4.47
C CYS A 138 -0.09 0.85 -3.91
N VAL A 139 0.28 0.86 -2.62
CA VAL A 139 0.87 2.04 -1.98
C VAL A 139 2.38 2.03 -2.24
N ALA A 140 2.77 2.74 -3.31
CA ALA A 140 4.15 2.95 -3.70
C ALA A 140 4.79 4.07 -2.85
N SER A 141 5.38 5.07 -3.49
CA SER A 141 5.98 6.27 -2.89
C SER A 141 6.34 7.26 -4.01
N VAL A 142 6.56 8.51 -3.67
CA VAL A 142 7.32 9.45 -4.53
C VAL A 142 8.71 8.88 -4.85
N ALA A 143 9.33 8.14 -3.92
CA ALA A 143 10.57 7.40 -4.15
C ALA A 143 10.44 6.29 -5.23
N GLY A 144 9.24 5.92 -5.66
CA GLY A 144 8.97 5.08 -6.83
C GLY A 144 8.82 5.87 -8.14
N ASN A 145 9.10 7.18 -8.11
CA ASN A 145 9.08 8.09 -9.25
C ASN A 145 10.40 8.89 -9.35
N ILE A 146 11.10 9.09 -8.23
CA ILE A 146 12.38 9.78 -8.10
C ILE A 146 13.33 8.86 -7.33
N ALA A 147 14.49 8.56 -7.88
CA ALA A 147 15.46 7.65 -7.25
C ALA A 147 16.30 8.39 -6.20
N ASN A 148 15.75 8.59 -5.00
CA ASN A 148 16.39 9.30 -3.90
C ASN A 148 16.93 8.39 -2.79
N ASP A 149 16.74 7.08 -2.91
CA ASP A 149 17.28 6.03 -2.04
C ASP A 149 17.59 4.80 -2.89
N TRP A 150 18.75 4.20 -2.70
CA TRP A 150 19.25 3.16 -3.58
C TRP A 150 18.42 1.86 -3.56
N LEU A 151 17.98 1.41 -2.39
CA LEU A 151 17.21 0.16 -2.26
C LEU A 151 15.71 0.42 -2.14
N TYR A 152 15.31 1.34 -1.26
CA TYR A 152 13.89 1.65 -1.05
C TYR A 152 13.24 2.15 -2.34
N SER A 153 13.90 3.07 -3.06
CA SER A 153 13.43 3.51 -4.37
C SER A 153 13.30 2.34 -5.34
N GLY A 154 14.31 1.45 -5.41
CA GLY A 154 14.27 0.27 -6.26
C GLY A 154 13.01 -0.57 -6.01
N THR A 155 12.67 -0.85 -4.72
CA THR A 155 11.44 -1.60 -4.39
C THR A 155 10.16 -0.86 -4.77
N LYS A 156 10.12 0.46 -4.58
CA LYS A 156 8.91 1.27 -4.85
C LYS A 156 8.72 1.55 -6.35
N PHE A 157 9.81 1.68 -7.14
CA PHE A 157 9.75 1.67 -8.61
C PHE A 157 9.22 0.32 -9.10
N GLY A 158 9.75 -0.80 -8.57
CA GLY A 158 9.31 -2.14 -8.91
C GLY A 158 7.81 -2.34 -8.67
N LEU A 159 7.33 -2.02 -7.46
CA LEU A 159 5.90 -2.12 -7.11
C LEU A 159 5.02 -1.25 -8.01
N ARG A 160 5.45 -0.01 -8.26
CA ARG A 160 4.74 0.90 -9.17
C ARG A 160 4.70 0.36 -10.60
N GLY A 161 5.85 -0.09 -11.13
CA GLY A 161 5.95 -0.69 -12.46
C GLY A 161 5.05 -1.91 -12.61
N TYR A 162 5.10 -2.83 -11.64
CA TYR A 162 4.21 -3.98 -11.56
C TYR A 162 2.73 -3.59 -11.61
N ALA A 163 2.30 -2.68 -10.74
CA ALA A 163 0.90 -2.27 -10.66
C ALA A 163 0.40 -1.62 -11.97
N LEU A 164 1.25 -0.80 -12.61
CA LEU A 164 0.91 -0.16 -13.88
C LEU A 164 0.85 -1.17 -15.05
N ALA A 165 1.71 -2.19 -15.05
CA ALA A 165 1.66 -3.26 -16.03
C ALA A 165 0.41 -4.13 -15.83
N LEU A 166 0.14 -4.54 -14.58
CA LEU A 166 -1.04 -5.32 -14.22
C LEU A 166 -2.34 -4.58 -14.60
N ARG A 167 -2.42 -3.29 -14.35
CA ARG A 167 -3.54 -2.46 -14.77
C ARG A 167 -3.83 -2.55 -16.28
N ARG A 168 -2.80 -2.58 -17.11
CA ARG A 168 -2.94 -2.70 -18.57
C ARG A 168 -3.45 -4.08 -18.97
N GLN A 169 -2.88 -5.12 -18.36
CA GLN A 169 -3.26 -6.52 -18.63
C GLN A 169 -4.70 -6.82 -18.18
N LEU A 170 -5.17 -6.19 -17.11
CA LEU A 170 -6.52 -6.36 -16.58
C LEU A 170 -7.57 -5.42 -17.22
N HIS A 171 -7.22 -4.72 -18.29
CA HIS A 171 -8.19 -3.87 -18.99
C HIS A 171 -9.41 -4.71 -19.40
N SER A 172 -10.60 -4.18 -19.14
CA SER A 172 -11.90 -4.83 -19.44
C SER A 172 -12.21 -6.13 -18.65
N SER A 173 -11.36 -6.54 -17.70
CA SER A 173 -11.60 -7.74 -16.87
C SER A 173 -12.64 -7.54 -15.76
N GLY A 174 -13.02 -6.30 -15.46
CA GLY A 174 -13.83 -5.92 -14.29
C GLY A 174 -12.98 -5.69 -13.01
N VAL A 175 -11.67 -5.94 -13.06
CA VAL A 175 -10.73 -5.66 -11.96
C VAL A 175 -9.93 -4.40 -12.25
N SER A 176 -9.89 -3.49 -11.29
CA SER A 176 -9.15 -2.23 -11.41
C SER A 176 -7.88 -2.25 -10.56
N VAL A 177 -6.80 -1.70 -11.10
CA VAL A 177 -5.53 -1.52 -10.36
C VAL A 177 -5.16 -0.04 -10.37
N SER A 178 -4.80 0.49 -9.20
CA SER A 178 -4.36 1.88 -9.02
C SER A 178 -3.12 1.97 -8.15
N VAL A 179 -2.30 2.97 -8.41
CA VAL A 179 -1.13 3.30 -7.59
C VAL A 179 -1.41 4.54 -6.76
N VAL A 180 -1.02 4.52 -5.50
CA VAL A 180 -0.88 5.73 -4.68
C VAL A 180 0.60 5.93 -4.43
N SER A 181 1.09 7.13 -4.70
CA SER A 181 2.48 7.53 -4.49
C SER A 181 2.54 8.64 -3.42
N PRO A 182 2.58 8.27 -2.12
CA PRO A 182 2.75 9.23 -1.04
C PRO A 182 4.11 9.93 -1.13
N GLY A 183 4.11 11.23 -0.82
CA GLY A 183 5.31 11.93 -0.39
C GLY A 183 5.60 11.64 1.09
N TYR A 184 6.27 12.58 1.76
CA TYR A 184 6.45 12.48 3.21
C TYR A 184 5.11 12.72 3.92
N ILE A 185 4.68 11.72 4.68
CA ILE A 185 3.44 11.68 5.48
C ILE A 185 3.83 11.39 6.92
N ASP A 186 3.20 12.05 7.88
CA ASP A 186 3.44 11.84 9.30
C ASP A 186 2.99 10.43 9.74
N THR A 187 3.96 9.55 9.87
CA THR A 187 3.79 8.12 10.17
C THR A 187 5.02 7.61 10.93
N PRO A 188 4.95 6.46 11.61
CA PRO A 188 6.13 5.85 12.22
C PRO A 188 7.30 5.62 11.24
N LEU A 189 7.03 5.39 9.96
CA LEU A 189 8.06 5.22 8.92
C LEU A 189 8.89 6.49 8.68
N THR A 190 8.32 7.66 8.96
CA THR A 190 8.92 8.98 8.72
C THR A 190 9.22 9.76 10.00
N SER A 191 9.11 9.12 11.18
CA SER A 191 9.30 9.74 12.50
C SER A 191 10.68 10.40 12.72
N TYR A 192 11.67 10.00 11.92
CA TYR A 192 13.01 10.61 11.91
C TYR A 192 13.06 12.03 11.34
N ARG A 193 12.00 12.47 10.68
CA ARG A 193 11.92 13.83 10.12
C ARG A 193 11.21 14.75 11.12
N HIS A 194 11.84 15.84 11.46
CA HIS A 194 11.30 16.85 12.36
C HIS A 194 10.51 17.96 11.63
N SER A 195 10.17 17.75 10.35
CA SER A 195 9.40 18.73 9.57
C SER A 195 7.89 18.47 9.69
N ARG A 196 7.09 19.54 9.64
CA ARG A 196 5.63 19.43 9.61
C ARG A 196 5.19 18.69 8.32
N MET A 197 4.54 17.56 8.48
CA MET A 197 4.07 16.70 7.39
C MET A 197 2.54 16.57 7.45
N PRO A 198 1.87 16.35 6.29
CA PRO A 198 0.46 15.97 6.28
C PRO A 198 0.24 14.64 7.00
N GLY A 199 -0.90 14.52 7.69
CA GLY A 199 -1.27 13.28 8.35
C GLY A 199 -1.71 12.17 7.37
N PRO A 200 -1.76 10.91 7.83
CA PRO A 200 -2.07 9.74 7.00
C PRO A 200 -3.50 9.74 6.42
N ALA A 201 -4.42 10.52 6.99
CA ALA A 201 -5.78 10.69 6.48
C ALA A 201 -5.82 11.21 5.02
N LEU A 202 -4.85 12.04 4.62
CA LEU A 202 -4.72 12.50 3.23
C LEU A 202 -4.63 11.32 2.25
N ILE A 203 -3.80 10.33 2.59
CA ILE A 203 -3.60 9.15 1.75
C ILE A 203 -4.79 8.19 1.85
N ALA A 204 -5.35 7.99 3.03
CA ALA A 204 -6.54 7.18 3.24
C ALA A 204 -7.72 7.66 2.38
N ASN A 205 -7.97 8.97 2.35
CA ASN A 205 -8.99 9.57 1.49
C ASN A 205 -8.70 9.37 0.00
N ALA A 206 -7.43 9.49 -0.43
CA ALA A 206 -7.04 9.23 -1.81
C ALA A 206 -7.26 7.76 -2.20
N ILE A 207 -6.94 6.81 -1.31
CA ILE A 207 -7.20 5.38 -1.50
C ILE A 207 -8.71 5.12 -1.64
N ALA A 208 -9.52 5.63 -0.73
CA ALA A 208 -10.96 5.47 -0.79
C ALA A 208 -11.57 6.06 -2.08
N ALA A 209 -11.09 7.22 -2.52
CA ALA A 209 -11.51 7.82 -3.79
C ALA A 209 -11.11 6.94 -5.00
N LEU A 210 -9.95 6.26 -4.95
CA LEU A 210 -9.51 5.34 -6.00
C LEU A 210 -10.32 4.04 -6.04
N VAL A 211 -10.86 3.57 -4.91
CA VAL A 211 -11.80 2.44 -4.90
C VAL A 211 -13.08 2.80 -5.65
N GLU A 212 -13.61 4.00 -5.44
CA GLU A 212 -14.85 4.44 -6.09
C GLU A 212 -14.63 4.84 -7.54
N ARG A 213 -13.54 5.54 -7.84
CA ARG A 213 -13.17 6.07 -9.16
C ARG A 213 -11.71 5.71 -9.48
N PRO A 214 -11.46 4.49 -9.99
CA PRO A 214 -10.11 4.02 -10.28
C PRO A 214 -9.38 4.93 -11.28
N ARG A 215 -8.15 5.31 -10.94
CA ARG A 215 -7.22 6.07 -11.79
C ARG A 215 -5.90 5.34 -11.87
N ARG A 216 -5.09 5.69 -12.86
CA ARG A 216 -3.76 5.11 -13.04
C ARG A 216 -2.88 5.28 -11.81
N GLU A 217 -2.76 6.52 -11.34
CA GLU A 217 -1.89 6.89 -10.22
C GLU A 217 -2.36 8.19 -9.57
N VAL A 218 -2.27 8.26 -8.25
CA VAL A 218 -2.44 9.49 -7.47
C VAL A 218 -1.16 9.76 -6.69
N VAL A 219 -0.57 10.93 -6.90
CA VAL A 219 0.53 11.46 -6.10
C VAL A 219 -0.05 12.42 -5.06
N ALA A 220 0.22 12.19 -3.80
CA ALA A 220 -0.27 13.03 -2.69
C ALA A 220 0.82 13.19 -1.60
N PRO A 221 1.06 14.42 -1.16
CA PRO A 221 0.49 15.69 -1.62
C PRO A 221 0.80 16.03 -3.07
N TRP A 222 -0.07 16.82 -3.69
CA TRP A 222 -0.02 17.08 -5.14
C TRP A 222 1.26 17.79 -5.62
N TRP A 223 1.90 18.60 -4.77
CA TRP A 223 3.11 19.35 -5.15
C TRP A 223 4.32 18.47 -5.46
N TYR A 224 4.33 17.19 -5.02
CA TYR A 224 5.36 16.25 -5.44
C TYR A 224 5.32 15.91 -6.94
N ARG A 225 4.24 16.27 -7.63
CA ARG A 225 4.16 16.11 -9.11
C ARG A 225 5.19 16.99 -9.82
N ILE A 226 5.59 18.13 -9.22
CA ILE A 226 6.57 19.05 -9.79
C ILE A 226 7.96 18.36 -9.86
N PRO A 227 8.58 17.92 -8.76
CA PRO A 227 9.88 17.25 -8.85
C PRO A 227 9.81 15.94 -9.65
N ILE A 228 8.68 15.21 -9.66
CA ILE A 228 8.50 14.03 -10.51
C ILE A 228 8.52 14.41 -12.00
N ALA A 229 7.95 15.53 -12.40
CA ALA A 229 8.01 16.02 -13.76
C ALA A 229 9.44 16.45 -14.14
N LEU A 230 10.14 17.13 -13.23
CA LEU A 230 11.54 17.50 -13.42
C LEU A 230 12.44 16.28 -13.59
N GLU A 231 12.27 15.24 -12.78
CA GLU A 231 13.01 13.96 -12.93
C GLU A 231 12.88 13.36 -14.34
N ARG A 232 11.74 13.55 -15.00
CA ARG A 232 11.49 13.01 -16.34
C ARG A 232 12.04 13.87 -17.48
N ILE A 233 12.08 15.19 -17.27
CA ILE A 233 12.41 16.15 -18.34
C ILE A 233 13.86 16.62 -18.22
N ALA A 234 14.34 16.80 -17.00
CA ALA A 234 15.65 17.36 -16.67
C ALA A 234 16.26 16.66 -15.44
N PRO A 235 16.57 15.34 -15.52
CA PRO A 235 17.04 14.56 -14.35
C PRO A 235 18.30 15.16 -13.72
N TRP A 236 19.17 15.81 -14.49
CA TRP A 236 20.39 16.46 -13.96
C TRP A 236 20.10 17.54 -12.91
N LEU A 237 18.94 18.22 -12.98
CA LEU A 237 18.53 19.21 -11.96
C LEU A 237 18.18 18.52 -10.63
N VAL A 238 17.52 17.36 -10.71
CA VAL A 238 17.18 16.56 -9.53
C VAL A 238 18.45 15.95 -8.93
N ASP A 239 19.34 15.40 -9.76
CA ASP A 239 20.64 14.90 -9.32
C ASP A 239 21.47 15.97 -8.60
N PHE A 240 21.49 17.20 -9.12
CA PHE A 240 22.18 18.32 -8.46
C PHE A 240 21.55 18.65 -7.09
N GLY A 241 20.23 18.62 -6.98
CA GLY A 241 19.52 18.87 -5.73
C GLY A 241 19.69 17.77 -4.68
N LEU A 242 19.85 16.51 -5.10
CA LEU A 242 20.01 15.34 -4.21
C LEU A 242 21.46 15.14 -3.74
N ARG A 243 22.46 15.72 -4.40
CA ARG A 243 23.89 15.65 -4.01
C ARG A 243 24.25 16.54 -2.80
N ARG A 244 23.34 17.34 -2.31
CA ARG A 244 23.48 18.19 -1.12
C ARG A 244 22.81 17.54 0.09
#